data_a99723db0a9b73cb65de4ff2d76949e7
#
_entry.id   a99723db0a9b73cb65de4ff2d76949e7
#
_cell.length_a   1.000
_cell.length_b   1.000
_cell.length_c   1.000
_cell.angle_alpha   90.00
_cell.angle_beta   90.00
_cell.angle_gamma   90.00
#
_symmetry.space_group_name_H-M   'P 1'
#
loop_
_entity.id
_entity.type
_entity.pdbx_description
1 polymer ?
#
loop_
_entity_poly.entity_id
_entity_poly.type
_entity_poly.pdbx_seq_one_letter_code
_entity_poly.pdbx_strand_id
1 'polypeptide(L)'
;MKRVIYILATIVAVSCSNEADYDAQGTFEATEVVISAEGTGRILNFDIVEGEAIESNSTVGAIDSLQLHLQREQLKAQQVALLSSRPDKEKQVASLRSQIAKQRAELQRVENMLRDGAATTKQRDDIEAQIDILEGQLSATLSTIDNNTSTINENAAALEAQIAALDDRIAKCRISSAVDGTVLVKYAEEGEFTTVGKPLMKVANLKDIYLRAYFTSDQLAKVNLGDEVTVTANFGGDERYDYKGRVAWISAESEFTPKSIQTKDTRANLVYAVKIAVKNDGRLKIGLAGEVKL
;
A
#
# COMPACT_ATOMS: atom_id res chain seq x y z
N MET A 1 92.97 39.59 1.29
CA MET A 1 92.21 39.67 0.06
C MET A 1 91.26 38.47 0.00
N LYS A 2 90.06 38.62 0.49
CA LYS A 2 89.12 37.49 0.58
C LYS A 2 87.97 37.76 -0.40
N ARG A 3 87.85 36.96 -1.44
CA ARG A 3 86.75 36.98 -2.38
C ARG A 3 85.61 36.13 -1.74
N VAL A 4 84.51 36.77 -1.38
CA VAL A 4 83.33 36.10 -0.91
C VAL A 4 82.48 35.86 -2.17
N ILE A 5 82.30 34.60 -2.48
CA ILE A 5 81.37 34.13 -3.54
C ILE A 5 80.02 33.99 -2.92
N TYR A 6 79.08 34.84 -3.36
CA TYR A 6 77.62 34.69 -3.06
C TYR A 6 77.04 33.67 -4.01
N ILE A 7 76.76 32.47 -3.51
CA ILE A 7 75.92 31.49 -4.21
C ILE A 7 74.48 31.84 -3.87
N LEU A 8 73.80 32.45 -4.84
CA LEU A 8 72.37 32.69 -4.77
C LEU A 8 71.62 31.37 -5.05
N ALA A 9 71.22 30.69 -3.99
CA ALA A 9 70.42 29.49 -4.09
C ALA A 9 68.95 29.92 -4.39
N THR A 10 68.61 29.83 -5.66
CA THR A 10 67.19 30.01 -6.12
C THR A 10 66.43 28.77 -5.71
N ILE A 11 65.73 28.83 -4.57
CA ILE A 11 64.72 27.84 -4.18
C ILE A 11 63.51 28.07 -5.07
N VAL A 12 63.35 27.27 -6.11
CA VAL A 12 62.11 27.14 -6.85
C VAL A 12 61.13 26.41 -5.93
N ALA A 13 60.27 27.18 -5.27
CA ALA A 13 59.12 26.64 -4.59
C ALA A 13 58.19 26.10 -5.68
N VAL A 14 58.25 24.82 -5.95
CA VAL A 14 57.21 24.11 -6.69
C VAL A 14 55.98 24.09 -5.75
N SER A 15 55.13 25.10 -5.89
CA SER A 15 53.80 25.10 -5.35
C SER A 15 53.04 24.01 -6.10
N CYS A 16 52.98 22.81 -5.56
CA CYS A 16 51.94 21.84 -5.95
C CYS A 16 50.62 22.44 -5.52
N SER A 17 49.97 23.22 -6.41
CA SER A 17 48.57 23.41 -6.32
C SER A 17 47.94 22.07 -6.65
N ASN A 18 47.55 21.33 -5.63
CA ASN A 18 46.68 20.18 -5.78
C ASN A 18 45.31 20.77 -6.20
N GLU A 19 45.16 21.15 -7.49
CA GLU A 19 43.85 21.39 -8.05
C GLU A 19 43.05 20.11 -7.84
N ALA A 20 41.94 20.19 -7.13
CA ALA A 20 41.08 19.06 -6.95
C ALA A 20 40.63 18.60 -8.36
N ASP A 21 40.95 17.36 -8.72
CA ASP A 21 40.66 16.79 -10.04
C ASP A 21 39.17 16.41 -10.16
N TYR A 22 38.30 17.12 -9.43
CA TYR A 22 36.83 16.96 -9.43
C TYR A 22 36.11 18.31 -9.35
N ASP A 23 34.92 18.37 -9.97
CA ASP A 23 34.11 19.57 -9.98
C ASP A 23 33.21 19.71 -8.75
N ALA A 24 32.68 18.58 -8.24
CA ALA A 24 31.82 18.55 -7.06
C ALA A 24 32.04 17.29 -6.25
N GLN A 25 31.63 17.31 -4.99
CA GLN A 25 31.67 16.15 -4.11
C GLN A 25 30.35 16.00 -3.35
N GLY A 26 30.10 14.78 -2.88
CA GLY A 26 28.89 14.46 -2.18
C GLY A 26 28.94 13.11 -1.50
N THR A 27 27.77 12.59 -1.15
CA THR A 27 27.61 11.29 -0.53
C THR A 27 26.60 10.44 -1.30
N PHE A 28 26.85 9.13 -1.34
CA PHE A 28 25.89 8.20 -1.94
C PHE A 28 24.69 8.02 -1.03
N GLU A 29 23.52 8.13 -1.63
CA GLU A 29 22.21 7.96 -1.00
C GLU A 29 21.38 6.95 -1.79
N ALA A 30 20.43 6.29 -1.13
CA ALA A 30 19.40 5.48 -1.77
C ALA A 30 18.02 5.96 -1.34
N THR A 31 16.99 5.59 -2.11
CA THR A 31 15.62 5.80 -1.65
C THR A 31 15.30 4.77 -0.58
N GLU A 32 15.10 5.25 0.64
CA GLU A 32 14.76 4.43 1.79
C GLU A 32 13.25 4.44 2.02
N VAL A 33 12.68 3.27 2.28
CA VAL A 33 11.27 3.10 2.64
C VAL A 33 11.20 2.46 4.01
N VAL A 34 10.46 3.09 4.92
CA VAL A 34 10.20 2.53 6.24
C VAL A 34 8.89 1.74 6.17
N ILE A 35 8.97 0.44 6.35
CA ILE A 35 7.82 -0.45 6.44
C ILE A 35 7.35 -0.44 7.89
N SER A 36 6.11 -0.02 8.10
CA SER A 36 5.47 0.08 9.41
C SER A 36 4.37 -0.96 9.55
N ALA A 37 4.03 -1.32 10.78
CA ALA A 37 2.93 -2.22 11.08
C ALA A 37 1.59 -1.62 10.62
N GLU A 38 0.78 -2.39 9.92
CA GLU A 38 -0.59 -2.06 9.53
C GLU A 38 -1.63 -2.69 10.46
N GLY A 39 -1.19 -3.67 11.28
CA GLY A 39 -1.99 -4.34 12.31
C GLY A 39 -1.49 -4.04 13.72
N THR A 40 -2.31 -4.39 14.72
CA THR A 40 -1.98 -4.30 16.15
C THR A 40 -2.03 -5.68 16.77
N GLY A 41 -0.96 -6.06 17.48
CA GLY A 41 -0.85 -7.35 18.14
C GLY A 41 0.59 -7.73 18.43
N ARG A 42 0.81 -8.97 18.91
CA ARG A 42 2.13 -9.55 19.08
C ARG A 42 2.68 -10.00 17.70
N ILE A 43 3.92 -9.75 17.43
CA ILE A 43 4.64 -10.29 16.26
C ILE A 43 4.87 -11.77 16.52
N LEU A 44 4.29 -12.63 15.68
CA LEU A 44 4.39 -14.09 15.81
C LEU A 44 5.65 -14.65 15.19
N ASN A 45 6.04 -14.09 14.06
CA ASN A 45 7.30 -14.36 13.36
C ASN A 45 7.74 -13.11 12.59
N PHE A 46 9.03 -12.93 12.47
CA PHE A 46 9.62 -11.84 11.69
C PHE A 46 11.05 -12.22 11.29
N ASP A 47 11.15 -13.12 10.29
CA ASP A 47 12.34 -13.89 9.91
C ASP A 47 13.20 -13.14 8.89
N ILE A 48 13.44 -11.83 9.10
CA ILE A 48 14.32 -11.03 8.25
C ILE A 48 15.65 -10.75 8.93
N VAL A 49 16.69 -10.60 8.12
CA VAL A 49 18.03 -10.24 8.56
C VAL A 49 18.49 -8.96 7.85
N GLU A 50 19.18 -8.09 8.56
CA GLU A 50 19.81 -6.91 7.96
C GLU A 50 20.81 -7.32 6.87
N GLY A 51 20.75 -6.69 5.72
CA GLY A 51 21.50 -7.04 4.52
C GLY A 51 20.81 -8.05 3.58
N GLU A 52 19.69 -8.65 3.99
CA GLU A 52 18.92 -9.58 3.17
C GLU A 52 18.17 -8.83 2.06
N ALA A 53 18.13 -9.42 0.87
CA ALA A 53 17.33 -8.92 -0.25
C ALA A 53 15.88 -9.44 -0.14
N ILE A 54 14.92 -8.55 -0.22
CA ILE A 54 13.49 -8.89 -0.20
C ILE A 54 12.80 -8.40 -1.47
N GLU A 55 11.79 -9.15 -1.89
CA GLU A 55 10.96 -8.82 -3.04
C GLU A 55 9.67 -8.09 -2.61
N SER A 56 9.18 -7.25 -3.49
CA SER A 56 7.89 -6.57 -3.28
C SER A 56 6.76 -7.60 -3.10
N ASN A 57 5.86 -7.31 -2.16
CA ASN A 57 4.74 -8.17 -1.76
C ASN A 57 5.14 -9.54 -1.15
N SER A 58 6.43 -9.79 -0.91
CA SER A 58 6.84 -10.96 -0.13
C SER A 58 6.42 -10.81 1.32
N THR A 59 5.86 -11.87 1.91
CA THR A 59 5.50 -11.88 3.33
C THR A 59 6.75 -12.22 4.14
N VAL A 60 7.14 -11.32 5.02
CA VAL A 60 8.34 -11.43 5.86
C VAL A 60 8.04 -11.63 7.34
N GLY A 61 6.76 -11.62 7.71
CA GLY A 61 6.33 -11.83 9.08
C GLY A 61 4.82 -11.79 9.26
N ALA A 62 4.38 -12.02 10.48
CA ALA A 62 2.96 -12.00 10.84
C ALA A 62 2.74 -11.43 12.25
N ILE A 63 1.67 -10.68 12.40
CA ILE A 63 1.13 -10.17 13.65
C ILE A 63 -0.04 -11.08 14.06
N ASP A 64 -0.22 -11.32 15.36
CA ASP A 64 -1.32 -12.14 15.87
C ASP A 64 -2.68 -11.55 15.47
N SER A 65 -3.42 -12.32 14.69
CA SER A 65 -4.75 -11.99 14.18
C SER A 65 -5.85 -12.92 14.68
N LEU A 66 -5.56 -13.79 15.69
CA LEU A 66 -6.50 -14.80 16.16
C LEU A 66 -7.85 -14.18 16.56
N GLN A 67 -7.84 -13.08 17.30
CA GLN A 67 -9.09 -12.44 17.75
C GLN A 67 -9.92 -11.90 16.56
N LEU A 68 -9.26 -11.40 15.52
CA LEU A 68 -9.94 -10.94 14.30
C LEU A 68 -10.56 -12.12 13.54
N HIS A 69 -9.86 -13.25 13.46
CA HIS A 69 -10.40 -14.48 12.87
C HIS A 69 -11.64 -14.98 13.63
N LEU A 70 -11.61 -15.00 14.96
CA LEU A 70 -12.76 -15.43 15.78
C LEU A 70 -13.96 -14.50 15.60
N GLN A 71 -13.74 -13.17 15.56
CA GLN A 71 -14.80 -12.20 15.29
C GLN A 71 -15.41 -12.39 13.89
N ARG A 72 -14.59 -12.64 12.88
CA ARG A 72 -15.05 -12.93 11.52
C ARG A 72 -15.92 -14.18 11.48
N GLU A 73 -15.50 -15.28 12.10
CA GLU A 73 -16.29 -16.52 12.15
C GLU A 73 -17.59 -16.33 12.91
N GLN A 74 -17.63 -15.51 13.96
CA GLN A 74 -18.84 -15.15 14.66
C GLN A 74 -19.82 -14.42 13.75
N LEU A 75 -19.38 -13.40 12.97
CA LEU A 75 -20.22 -12.68 12.04
C LEU A 75 -20.73 -13.59 10.90
N LYS A 76 -19.89 -14.49 10.38
CA LYS A 76 -20.32 -15.50 9.41
C LYS A 76 -21.43 -16.39 9.94
N ALA A 77 -21.29 -16.87 11.18
CA ALA A 77 -22.32 -17.68 11.81
C ALA A 77 -23.65 -16.89 11.97
N GLN A 78 -23.57 -15.62 12.36
CA GLN A 78 -24.72 -14.73 12.44
C GLN A 78 -25.40 -14.53 11.06
N GLN A 79 -24.61 -14.32 10.01
CA GLN A 79 -25.11 -14.18 8.63
C GLN A 79 -25.83 -15.45 8.18
N VAL A 80 -25.27 -16.63 8.42
CA VAL A 80 -25.89 -17.91 8.08
C VAL A 80 -27.20 -18.10 8.83
N ALA A 81 -27.23 -17.82 10.14
CA ALA A 81 -28.44 -17.92 10.96
C ALA A 81 -29.54 -16.98 10.45
N LEU A 82 -29.18 -15.74 10.11
CA LEU A 82 -30.09 -14.76 9.55
C LEU A 82 -30.68 -15.21 8.21
N LEU A 83 -29.85 -15.69 7.29
CA LEU A 83 -30.30 -16.19 5.99
C LEU A 83 -31.18 -17.44 6.12
N SER A 84 -30.94 -18.28 7.13
CA SER A 84 -31.77 -19.46 7.42
C SER A 84 -33.16 -19.10 7.94
N SER A 85 -33.36 -17.87 8.45
CA SER A 85 -34.66 -17.39 8.92
C SER A 85 -35.56 -16.91 7.79
N ARG A 86 -35.15 -16.96 6.53
CA ARG A 86 -35.96 -16.59 5.38
C ARG A 86 -37.26 -17.40 5.36
N PRO A 87 -38.41 -16.75 5.19
CA PRO A 87 -39.67 -17.46 5.11
C PRO A 87 -39.79 -18.30 3.84
N ASP A 88 -40.27 -19.51 3.96
CA ASP A 88 -40.62 -20.34 2.80
C ASP A 88 -41.95 -19.84 2.20
N LYS A 89 -41.84 -19.05 1.14
CA LYS A 89 -42.97 -18.39 0.44
C LYS A 89 -44.04 -19.38 0.02
N GLU A 90 -43.62 -20.52 -0.57
CA GLU A 90 -44.59 -21.50 -1.10
C GLU A 90 -45.38 -22.17 0.03
N LYS A 91 -44.76 -22.54 1.14
CA LYS A 91 -45.43 -23.14 2.28
C LYS A 91 -46.43 -22.17 2.94
N GLN A 92 -46.05 -20.88 3.06
CA GLN A 92 -46.86 -19.88 3.72
C GLN A 92 -48.14 -19.56 2.93
N VAL A 93 -48.09 -19.57 1.59
CA VAL A 93 -49.25 -19.25 0.74
C VAL A 93 -50.03 -20.48 0.27
N ALA A 94 -49.54 -21.70 0.50
CA ALA A 94 -50.16 -22.93 0.00
C ALA A 94 -51.62 -23.09 0.38
N SER A 95 -51.96 -22.78 1.65
CA SER A 95 -53.34 -22.85 2.13
C SER A 95 -54.29 -21.88 1.43
N LEU A 96 -53.83 -20.61 1.27
CA LEU A 96 -54.63 -19.58 0.56
C LEU A 96 -54.85 -19.94 -0.91
N ARG A 97 -53.78 -20.42 -1.59
CA ARG A 97 -53.91 -20.91 -2.97
C ARG A 97 -54.86 -22.08 -3.12
N SER A 98 -54.88 -23.02 -2.16
CA SER A 98 -55.82 -24.13 -2.15
C SER A 98 -57.25 -23.67 -1.93
N GLN A 99 -57.47 -22.68 -1.04
CA GLN A 99 -58.79 -22.09 -0.81
C GLN A 99 -59.33 -21.37 -2.06
N ILE A 100 -58.47 -20.57 -2.71
CA ILE A 100 -58.83 -19.88 -3.97
C ILE A 100 -59.19 -20.91 -5.05
N ALA A 101 -58.37 -21.97 -5.22
CA ALA A 101 -58.65 -23.00 -6.19
C ALA A 101 -60.01 -23.70 -5.95
N LYS A 102 -60.32 -23.97 -4.67
CA LYS A 102 -61.62 -24.56 -4.28
C LYS A 102 -62.78 -23.64 -4.63
N GLN A 103 -62.66 -22.32 -4.29
CA GLN A 103 -63.71 -21.35 -4.60
C GLN A 103 -63.90 -21.13 -6.10
N ARG A 104 -62.84 -21.12 -6.88
CA ARG A 104 -62.91 -21.04 -8.34
C ARG A 104 -63.58 -22.26 -8.97
N ALA A 105 -63.35 -23.48 -8.45
CA ALA A 105 -64.07 -24.68 -8.87
C ALA A 105 -65.55 -24.62 -8.53
N GLU A 106 -65.93 -24.04 -7.37
CA GLU A 106 -67.31 -23.82 -6.98
C GLU A 106 -67.98 -22.79 -7.86
N LEU A 107 -67.33 -21.67 -8.16
CA LEU A 107 -67.81 -20.64 -9.09
C LEU A 107 -68.17 -21.27 -10.45
N GLN A 108 -67.25 -22.06 -11.01
CA GLN A 108 -67.49 -22.75 -12.30
C GLN A 108 -68.68 -23.67 -12.24
N ARG A 109 -68.95 -24.35 -11.10
CA ARG A 109 -70.13 -25.20 -10.90
C ARG A 109 -71.40 -24.37 -10.87
N VAL A 110 -71.43 -23.26 -10.10
CA VAL A 110 -72.57 -22.37 -9.98
C VAL A 110 -72.86 -21.65 -11.31
N GLU A 111 -71.87 -21.25 -12.07
CA GLU A 111 -72.04 -20.69 -13.42
C GLU A 111 -72.69 -21.68 -14.40
N ASN A 112 -72.32 -22.98 -14.32
CA ASN A 112 -72.98 -24.01 -15.10
C ASN A 112 -74.44 -24.18 -14.71
N MET A 113 -74.75 -24.25 -13.39
CA MET A 113 -76.14 -24.34 -12.86
C MET A 113 -76.94 -23.10 -13.18
N LEU A 114 -76.31 -21.92 -13.22
CA LEU A 114 -77.04 -20.66 -13.60
C LEU A 114 -77.49 -20.70 -15.08
N ARG A 115 -76.68 -21.24 -15.96
CA ARG A 115 -77.01 -21.45 -17.38
C ARG A 115 -78.25 -22.39 -17.55
N ASP A 116 -78.34 -23.38 -16.66
CA ASP A 116 -79.39 -24.35 -16.65
C ASP A 116 -80.65 -23.86 -15.83
N GLY A 117 -80.60 -22.62 -15.31
CA GLY A 117 -81.66 -22.04 -14.52
C GLY A 117 -81.81 -22.61 -13.09
N ALA A 118 -80.80 -23.35 -12.60
CA ALA A 118 -80.82 -24.05 -11.30
C ALA A 118 -80.01 -23.30 -10.19
N ALA A 119 -79.49 -22.10 -10.45
CA ALA A 119 -78.86 -21.25 -9.47
C ALA A 119 -79.20 -19.79 -9.62
N THR A 120 -78.87 -18.93 -8.66
CA THR A 120 -79.17 -17.49 -8.67
C THR A 120 -77.92 -16.66 -8.93
N THR A 121 -78.08 -15.47 -9.53
CA THR A 121 -76.96 -14.53 -9.72
C THR A 121 -76.30 -14.13 -8.41
N LYS A 122 -77.14 -14.03 -7.35
CA LYS A 122 -76.61 -13.74 -5.99
C LYS A 122 -75.55 -14.78 -5.52
N GLN A 123 -75.87 -16.08 -5.76
CA GLN A 123 -74.88 -17.14 -5.37
C GLN A 123 -73.60 -17.02 -6.10
N ARG A 124 -73.59 -16.66 -7.40
CA ARG A 124 -72.35 -16.40 -8.17
C ARG A 124 -71.63 -15.21 -7.57
N ASP A 125 -72.32 -14.07 -7.36
CA ASP A 125 -71.70 -12.82 -6.87
C ASP A 125 -71.14 -13.00 -5.45
N ASP A 126 -71.77 -13.79 -4.59
CA ASP A 126 -71.22 -14.11 -3.24
C ASP A 126 -69.94 -14.92 -3.31
N ILE A 127 -69.84 -15.85 -4.28
CA ILE A 127 -68.56 -16.63 -4.46
C ILE A 127 -67.42 -15.79 -5.09
N GLU A 128 -67.78 -14.95 -6.08
CA GLU A 128 -66.83 -13.99 -6.66
C GLU A 128 -66.24 -13.05 -5.59
N ALA A 129 -67.12 -12.46 -4.75
CA ALA A 129 -66.67 -11.63 -3.63
C ALA A 129 -65.75 -12.38 -2.64
N GLN A 130 -66.02 -13.67 -2.39
CA GLN A 130 -65.16 -14.49 -1.53
C GLN A 130 -63.81 -14.77 -2.18
N ILE A 131 -63.77 -14.97 -3.50
CA ILE A 131 -62.50 -15.13 -4.24
C ILE A 131 -61.65 -13.84 -4.14
N ASP A 132 -62.26 -12.68 -4.36
CA ASP A 132 -61.62 -11.37 -4.29
C ASP A 132 -61.01 -11.14 -2.91
N ILE A 133 -61.72 -11.49 -1.83
CA ILE A 133 -61.20 -11.40 -0.45
C ILE A 133 -59.98 -12.30 -0.27
N LEU A 134 -60.03 -13.55 -0.73
CA LEU A 134 -58.90 -14.48 -0.61
C LEU A 134 -57.69 -14.08 -1.46
N GLU A 135 -57.93 -13.53 -2.65
CA GLU A 135 -56.86 -12.99 -3.51
C GLU A 135 -56.21 -11.75 -2.89
N GLY A 136 -57.04 -10.86 -2.29
CA GLY A 136 -56.53 -9.74 -1.51
C GLY A 136 -55.66 -10.17 -0.33
N GLN A 137 -56.05 -11.22 0.43
CA GLN A 137 -55.28 -11.80 1.51
C GLN A 137 -53.99 -12.44 1.00
N LEU A 138 -54.02 -13.13 -0.13
CA LEU A 138 -52.83 -13.71 -0.76
C LEU A 138 -51.82 -12.62 -1.15
N SER A 139 -52.33 -11.56 -1.80
CA SER A 139 -51.47 -10.43 -2.20
C SER A 139 -50.82 -9.74 -1.00
N ALA A 140 -51.56 -9.48 0.08
CA ALA A 140 -51.04 -8.89 1.31
C ALA A 140 -49.98 -9.80 1.97
N THR A 141 -50.25 -11.13 2.02
CA THR A 141 -49.29 -12.10 2.56
C THR A 141 -48.02 -12.16 1.75
N LEU A 142 -48.13 -12.20 0.42
CA LEU A 142 -46.93 -12.17 -0.47
C LEU A 142 -46.12 -10.91 -0.27
N SER A 143 -46.78 -9.73 -0.21
CA SER A 143 -46.08 -8.47 0.04
C SER A 143 -45.32 -8.48 1.38
N THR A 144 -45.92 -9.02 2.43
CA THR A 144 -45.28 -9.15 3.75
C THR A 144 -44.05 -10.07 3.70
N ILE A 145 -44.16 -11.22 3.00
CA ILE A 145 -43.07 -12.17 2.83
C ILE A 145 -41.92 -11.53 2.04
N ASP A 146 -42.24 -10.82 0.95
CA ASP A 146 -41.23 -10.17 0.12
C ASP A 146 -40.51 -9.05 0.87
N ASN A 147 -41.24 -8.22 1.64
CA ASN A 147 -40.65 -7.20 2.50
C ASN A 147 -39.76 -7.80 3.57
N ASN A 148 -40.18 -8.86 4.25
CA ASN A 148 -39.35 -9.56 5.25
C ASN A 148 -38.10 -10.15 4.63
N THR A 149 -38.22 -10.75 3.44
CA THR A 149 -37.07 -11.32 2.71
C THR A 149 -36.09 -10.22 2.29
N SER A 150 -36.57 -9.06 1.84
CA SER A 150 -35.74 -7.90 1.52
C SER A 150 -34.97 -7.43 2.75
N THR A 151 -35.66 -7.25 3.88
CA THR A 151 -35.03 -6.83 5.14
C THR A 151 -33.94 -7.83 5.59
N ILE A 152 -34.23 -9.14 5.49
CA ILE A 152 -33.24 -10.18 5.80
C ILE A 152 -32.00 -10.06 4.88
N ASN A 153 -32.22 -9.85 3.58
CA ASN A 153 -31.13 -9.71 2.60
C ASN A 153 -30.29 -8.46 2.87
N GLU A 154 -30.92 -7.33 3.18
CA GLU A 154 -30.22 -6.08 3.50
C GLU A 154 -29.39 -6.21 4.78
N ASN A 155 -29.91 -6.84 5.81
CA ASN A 155 -29.18 -7.13 7.03
C ASN A 155 -28.01 -8.11 6.79
N ALA A 156 -28.20 -9.13 5.93
CA ALA A 156 -27.15 -10.06 5.57
C ALA A 156 -26.03 -9.37 4.78
N ALA A 157 -26.36 -8.44 3.88
CA ALA A 157 -25.38 -7.62 3.16
C ALA A 157 -24.61 -6.68 4.11
N ALA A 158 -25.25 -6.15 5.14
CA ALA A 158 -24.58 -5.34 6.16
C ALA A 158 -23.56 -6.18 6.97
N LEU A 159 -23.89 -7.44 7.31
CA LEU A 159 -22.95 -8.37 7.94
C LEU A 159 -21.79 -8.73 7.01
N GLU A 160 -22.06 -8.91 5.72
CA GLU A 160 -21.03 -9.18 4.71
C GLU A 160 -20.01 -8.04 4.62
N ALA A 161 -20.47 -6.79 4.64
CA ALA A 161 -19.58 -5.63 4.68
C ALA A 161 -18.70 -5.60 5.95
N GLN A 162 -19.25 -6.00 7.11
CA GLN A 162 -18.46 -6.11 8.34
C GLN A 162 -17.43 -7.24 8.27
N ILE A 163 -17.79 -8.37 7.66
CA ILE A 163 -16.86 -9.48 7.42
C ILE A 163 -15.70 -9.03 6.51
N ALA A 164 -16.01 -8.33 5.42
CA ALA A 164 -14.99 -7.80 4.51
C ALA A 164 -14.03 -6.81 5.20
N ALA A 165 -14.54 -5.97 6.10
CA ALA A 165 -13.70 -5.07 6.90
C ALA A 165 -12.77 -5.83 7.87
N LEU A 166 -13.21 -6.96 8.43
CA LEU A 166 -12.35 -7.82 9.24
C LEU A 166 -11.32 -8.55 8.38
N ASP A 167 -11.68 -9.01 7.19
CA ASP A 167 -10.75 -9.66 6.26
C ASP A 167 -9.61 -8.70 5.83
N ASP A 168 -9.91 -7.43 5.58
CA ASP A 168 -8.89 -6.38 5.34
C ASP A 168 -7.96 -6.23 6.55
N ARG A 169 -8.51 -6.15 7.77
CA ARG A 169 -7.71 -6.04 9.00
C ARG A 169 -6.84 -7.27 9.23
N ILE A 170 -7.33 -8.47 8.93
CA ILE A 170 -6.58 -9.72 8.99
C ILE A 170 -5.44 -9.72 7.95
N ALA A 171 -5.72 -9.26 6.73
CA ALA A 171 -4.71 -9.14 5.70
C ALA A 171 -3.57 -8.20 6.11
N LYS A 172 -3.89 -7.08 6.77
CA LYS A 172 -2.94 -6.10 7.32
C LYS A 172 -2.11 -6.61 8.51
N CYS A 173 -2.47 -7.77 9.09
CA CYS A 173 -1.62 -8.43 10.07
C CYS A 173 -0.46 -9.22 9.44
N ARG A 174 -0.40 -9.36 8.12
CA ARG A 174 0.78 -9.86 7.41
C ARG A 174 1.77 -8.72 7.20
N ILE A 175 3.01 -8.96 7.59
CA ILE A 175 4.10 -7.99 7.37
C ILE A 175 4.70 -8.31 6.00
N SER A 176 4.61 -7.36 5.08
CA SER A 176 5.18 -7.50 3.72
C SER A 176 5.92 -6.23 3.30
N SER A 177 6.85 -6.36 2.36
CA SER A 177 7.51 -5.21 1.76
C SER A 177 6.67 -4.67 0.61
N ALA A 178 6.49 -3.35 0.54
CA ALA A 178 5.86 -2.68 -0.59
C ALA A 178 6.80 -2.50 -1.80
N VAL A 179 8.11 -2.69 -1.59
CA VAL A 179 9.16 -2.43 -2.59
C VAL A 179 10.21 -3.57 -2.60
N ASP A 180 10.81 -3.75 -3.76
CA ASP A 180 12.02 -4.59 -3.86
C ASP A 180 13.20 -3.84 -3.24
N GLY A 181 14.05 -4.56 -2.50
CA GLY A 181 15.24 -3.92 -1.93
C GLY A 181 15.98 -4.79 -0.95
N THR A 182 16.91 -4.15 -0.24
CA THR A 182 17.69 -4.76 0.83
C THR A 182 17.26 -4.19 2.17
N VAL A 183 17.09 -5.05 3.16
CA VAL A 183 16.80 -4.64 4.55
C VAL A 183 18.01 -3.90 5.10
N LEU A 184 17.84 -2.62 5.43
CA LEU A 184 18.90 -1.80 6.04
C LEU A 184 18.92 -1.90 7.55
N VAL A 185 17.72 -1.88 8.16
CA VAL A 185 17.53 -1.89 9.61
C VAL A 185 16.28 -2.69 9.96
N LYS A 186 16.39 -3.52 10.98
CA LYS A 186 15.28 -4.21 11.62
C LYS A 186 14.95 -3.49 12.94
N TYR A 187 13.74 -2.93 13.07
CA TYR A 187 13.33 -2.14 14.24
C TYR A 187 12.53 -2.93 15.27
N ALA A 188 12.06 -4.11 14.94
CA ALA A 188 11.23 -4.93 15.82
C ALA A 188 11.65 -6.39 15.76
N GLU A 189 11.41 -7.13 16.84
CA GLU A 189 11.73 -8.55 16.96
C GLU A 189 10.48 -9.40 17.15
N GLU A 190 10.61 -10.69 16.85
CA GLU A 190 9.61 -11.69 17.18
C GLU A 190 9.25 -11.66 18.67
N GLY A 191 7.98 -11.78 19.00
CA GLY A 191 7.47 -11.73 20.38
C GLY A 191 7.16 -10.32 20.88
N GLU A 192 7.65 -9.25 20.22
CA GLU A 192 7.30 -7.88 20.59
C GLU A 192 5.83 -7.56 20.26
N PHE A 193 5.30 -6.60 21.01
CA PHE A 193 3.99 -6.03 20.72
C PHE A 193 4.13 -4.81 19.79
N THR A 194 3.35 -4.79 18.70
CA THR A 194 3.31 -3.67 17.75
C THR A 194 1.93 -3.05 17.65
N THR A 195 1.90 -1.80 17.17
CA THR A 195 0.68 -1.05 16.90
C THR A 195 0.77 -0.45 15.48
N VAL A 196 -0.38 -0.13 14.90
CA VAL A 196 -0.44 0.53 13.58
C VAL A 196 0.47 1.76 13.56
N GLY A 197 1.30 1.87 12.53
CA GLY A 197 2.25 2.95 12.31
C GLY A 197 3.62 2.76 12.99
N LYS A 198 3.82 1.75 13.86
CA LYS A 198 5.14 1.47 14.46
C LYS A 198 6.08 0.94 13.35
N PRO A 199 7.27 1.55 13.15
CA PRO A 199 8.28 1.05 12.23
C PRO A 199 8.69 -0.38 12.56
N LEU A 200 8.76 -1.25 11.54
CA LEU A 200 9.21 -2.63 11.68
C LEU A 200 10.55 -2.87 11.01
N MET A 201 10.76 -2.32 9.83
CA MET A 201 12.02 -2.42 9.09
C MET A 201 12.21 -1.24 8.15
N LYS A 202 13.45 -1.01 7.74
CA LYS A 202 13.81 -0.07 6.69
C LYS A 202 14.40 -0.82 5.51
N VAL A 203 13.92 -0.53 4.32
CA VAL A 203 14.32 -1.18 3.06
C VAL A 203 14.79 -0.12 2.07
N ALA A 204 15.82 -0.41 1.30
CA ALA A 204 16.24 0.44 0.19
C ALA A 204 16.60 -0.37 -1.04
N ASN A 205 16.31 0.19 -2.22
CA ASN A 205 16.85 -0.34 -3.46
C ASN A 205 18.32 0.09 -3.62
N LEU A 206 19.23 -0.83 -3.34
CA LEU A 206 20.67 -0.57 -3.45
C LEU A 206 21.22 -0.80 -4.87
N LYS A 207 20.41 -1.25 -5.84
CA LYS A 207 20.84 -1.41 -7.24
C LYS A 207 20.89 -0.06 -7.95
N ASP A 208 19.96 0.83 -7.62
CA ASP A 208 19.89 2.19 -8.14
C ASP A 208 20.15 3.18 -7.00
N ILE A 209 21.38 3.67 -6.95
CA ILE A 209 21.85 4.58 -5.91
C ILE A 209 22.10 5.96 -6.52
N TYR A 210 22.04 7.00 -5.71
CA TYR A 210 22.31 8.37 -6.16
C TYR A 210 23.54 8.91 -5.43
N LEU A 211 24.40 9.60 -6.16
CA LEU A 211 25.33 10.53 -5.53
C LEU A 211 24.59 11.86 -5.38
N ARG A 212 24.41 12.33 -4.15
CA ARG A 212 23.97 13.69 -3.85
C ARG A 212 25.19 14.57 -3.74
N ALA A 213 25.55 15.21 -4.85
CA ALA A 213 26.68 16.11 -4.97
C ALA A 213 26.26 17.55 -4.82
N TYR A 214 27.18 18.41 -4.38
CA TYR A 214 26.92 19.82 -4.12
C TYR A 214 27.78 20.67 -5.05
N PHE A 215 27.11 21.46 -5.89
CA PHE A 215 27.72 22.34 -6.88
C PHE A 215 27.59 23.80 -6.46
N THR A 216 28.62 24.58 -6.68
CA THR A 216 28.53 26.04 -6.59
C THR A 216 27.69 26.62 -7.77
N SER A 217 27.28 27.86 -7.68
CA SER A 217 26.49 28.51 -8.75
C SER A 217 27.22 28.52 -10.09
N ASP A 218 28.56 28.71 -10.09
CA ASP A 218 29.36 28.74 -11.30
C ASP A 218 29.50 27.36 -11.95
N GLN A 219 29.60 26.31 -11.13
CA GLN A 219 29.62 24.92 -11.58
C GLN A 219 28.26 24.47 -12.12
N LEU A 220 27.16 24.88 -11.42
CA LEU A 220 25.80 24.55 -11.80
C LEU A 220 25.44 25.07 -13.21
N ALA A 221 26.01 26.21 -13.63
CA ALA A 221 25.76 26.75 -14.97
C ALA A 221 26.22 25.81 -16.10
N LYS A 222 27.07 24.81 -15.78
CA LYS A 222 27.61 23.84 -16.76
C LYS A 222 26.88 22.49 -16.72
N VAL A 223 25.92 22.31 -15.80
CA VAL A 223 25.23 21.03 -15.55
C VAL A 223 23.80 21.12 -16.00
N ASN A 224 23.34 20.19 -16.83
CA ASN A 224 21.98 20.07 -17.26
C ASN A 224 21.37 18.75 -16.83
N LEU A 225 20.05 18.71 -16.71
CA LEU A 225 19.31 17.49 -16.44
C LEU A 225 19.53 16.48 -17.59
N GLY A 226 19.93 15.26 -17.24
CA GLY A 226 20.21 14.18 -18.19
C GLY A 226 21.67 14.08 -18.63
N ASP A 227 22.54 15.01 -18.28
CA ASP A 227 23.97 14.95 -18.60
C ASP A 227 24.63 13.68 -18.05
N GLU A 228 25.54 13.10 -18.83
CA GLU A 228 26.38 12.00 -18.40
C GLU A 228 27.67 12.58 -17.77
N VAL A 229 27.99 12.10 -16.57
CA VAL A 229 29.13 12.54 -15.77
C VAL A 229 29.90 11.34 -15.24
N THR A 230 31.16 11.56 -14.92
CA THR A 230 31.98 10.56 -14.23
C THR A 230 31.86 10.75 -12.73
N VAL A 231 31.50 9.69 -12.03
CA VAL A 231 31.39 9.65 -10.56
C VAL A 231 32.46 8.74 -10.03
N THR A 232 33.38 9.30 -9.23
CA THR A 232 34.43 8.55 -8.57
C THR A 232 34.06 8.28 -7.11
N ALA A 233 33.90 7.02 -6.75
CA ALA A 233 33.65 6.61 -5.37
C ALA A 233 34.95 6.47 -4.61
N ASN A 234 35.05 7.09 -3.43
CA ASN A 234 36.23 7.10 -2.56
C ASN A 234 36.04 6.12 -1.40
N PHE A 235 36.79 5.03 -1.42
CA PHE A 235 36.77 4.00 -0.37
C PHE A 235 37.80 4.21 0.74
N GLY A 236 38.55 5.30 0.66
CA GLY A 236 39.66 5.60 1.56
C GLY A 236 41.00 5.13 1.02
N GLY A 237 42.09 5.78 1.45
CA GLY A 237 43.41 5.55 0.88
C GLY A 237 43.49 5.87 -0.61
N ASP A 238 44.12 5.00 -1.39
CA ASP A 238 44.28 5.15 -2.85
C ASP A 238 43.20 4.38 -3.66
N GLU A 239 42.23 3.72 -3.00
CA GLU A 239 41.18 2.95 -3.68
C GLU A 239 40.05 3.86 -4.16
N ARG A 240 40.02 4.07 -5.47
CA ARG A 240 39.03 4.87 -6.17
C ARG A 240 38.45 4.06 -7.33
N TYR A 241 37.12 4.15 -7.53
CA TYR A 241 36.43 3.49 -8.64
C TYR A 241 35.54 4.46 -9.36
N ASP A 242 35.66 4.47 -10.68
CA ASP A 242 34.86 5.34 -11.54
C ASP A 242 33.61 4.64 -12.01
N TYR A 243 32.49 5.36 -11.93
CA TYR A 243 31.17 4.95 -12.38
C TYR A 243 30.62 5.97 -13.37
N LYS A 244 29.85 5.51 -14.34
CA LYS A 244 29.04 6.38 -15.17
C LYS A 244 27.81 6.81 -14.38
N GLY A 245 27.62 8.12 -14.24
CA GLY A 245 26.45 8.73 -13.62
C GLY A 245 25.64 9.53 -14.62
N ARG A 246 24.35 9.69 -14.32
CA ARG A 246 23.48 10.59 -15.08
C ARG A 246 22.81 11.57 -14.13
N VAL A 247 22.83 12.86 -14.45
CA VAL A 247 22.14 13.90 -13.68
C VAL A 247 20.63 13.64 -13.73
N ALA A 248 20.06 13.23 -12.59
CA ALA A 248 18.66 12.86 -12.47
C ALA A 248 17.79 13.99 -11.87
N TRP A 249 18.38 14.87 -11.08
CA TRP A 249 17.66 15.97 -10.44
C TRP A 249 18.62 17.08 -10.02
N ILE A 250 18.16 18.31 -10.10
CA ILE A 250 18.87 19.52 -9.67
C ILE A 250 17.96 20.29 -8.73
N SER A 251 18.46 20.68 -7.56
CA SER A 251 17.68 21.48 -6.60
C SER A 251 17.36 22.86 -7.17
N ALA A 252 16.12 23.30 -6.99
CA ALA A 252 15.71 24.68 -7.30
C ALA A 252 16.12 25.66 -6.20
N GLU A 253 16.47 25.17 -5.00
CA GLU A 253 16.83 25.97 -3.84
C GLU A 253 18.29 25.71 -3.45
N SER A 254 19.00 26.76 -3.03
CA SER A 254 20.33 26.65 -2.51
C SER A 254 20.32 26.18 -1.08
N GLU A 255 21.30 25.37 -0.72
CA GLU A 255 21.56 24.86 0.63
C GLU A 255 22.90 25.40 1.16
N PHE A 256 23.06 25.45 2.48
CA PHE A 256 24.38 25.68 3.05
C PHE A 256 25.21 24.39 2.93
N THR A 257 26.50 24.52 2.66
CA THR A 257 27.41 23.37 2.56
C THR A 257 27.31 22.48 3.81
N PRO A 258 26.96 21.18 3.67
CA PRO A 258 26.91 20.27 4.81
C PRO A 258 28.24 20.15 5.53
N LYS A 259 28.23 20.02 6.87
CA LYS A 259 29.45 19.91 7.70
C LYS A 259 30.35 18.72 7.36
N SER A 260 29.81 17.71 6.68
CA SER A 260 30.53 16.51 6.25
C SER A 260 31.43 16.73 5.02
N ILE A 261 31.27 17.86 4.33
CA ILE A 261 32.03 18.19 3.12
C ILE A 261 33.08 19.23 3.49
N GLN A 262 34.33 18.81 3.61
CA GLN A 262 35.45 19.67 3.98
C GLN A 262 36.27 20.08 2.72
N THR A 263 35.93 21.22 2.14
CA THR A 263 36.84 21.94 1.26
C THR A 263 37.21 23.28 1.91
N LYS A 264 38.46 23.69 1.78
CA LYS A 264 39.00 24.86 2.50
C LYS A 264 38.31 26.19 2.13
N ASP A 265 37.66 26.29 0.97
CA ASP A 265 37.07 27.52 0.43
C ASP A 265 35.53 27.57 0.49
N THR A 266 34.83 26.51 0.93
CA THR A 266 33.38 26.42 0.82
C THR A 266 32.59 26.62 2.11
N ARG A 267 33.21 27.02 3.19
CA ARG A 267 32.54 27.15 4.51
C ARG A 267 31.43 28.20 4.58
N ALA A 268 31.26 29.04 3.57
CA ALA A 268 30.29 30.13 3.54
C ALA A 268 29.51 30.26 2.22
N ASN A 269 29.69 29.36 1.26
CA ASN A 269 29.05 29.48 -0.05
C ASN A 269 27.73 28.70 -0.11
N LEU A 270 26.73 29.30 -0.72
CA LEU A 270 25.50 28.63 -1.12
C LEU A 270 25.82 27.60 -2.22
N VAL A 271 25.35 26.39 -2.04
CA VAL A 271 25.52 25.28 -2.99
C VAL A 271 24.16 24.73 -3.39
N TYR A 272 24.11 24.09 -4.54
CA TYR A 272 22.92 23.42 -5.04
C TYR A 272 23.13 21.92 -5.02
N ALA A 273 22.17 21.19 -4.44
CA ALA A 273 22.20 19.74 -4.44
C ALA A 273 21.80 19.20 -5.83
N VAL A 274 22.61 18.28 -6.35
CA VAL A 274 22.35 17.58 -7.61
C VAL A 274 22.38 16.08 -7.32
N LYS A 275 21.31 15.35 -7.71
CA LYS A 275 21.28 13.90 -7.64
C LYS A 275 21.72 13.30 -8.96
N ILE A 276 22.75 12.48 -8.89
CA ILE A 276 23.34 11.79 -10.02
C ILE A 276 23.05 10.31 -9.84
N ALA A 277 22.24 9.73 -10.71
CA ALA A 277 21.89 8.32 -10.69
C ALA A 277 23.10 7.48 -11.13
N VAL A 278 23.47 6.49 -10.33
CA VAL A 278 24.59 5.58 -10.58
C VAL A 278 24.11 4.14 -10.41
N LYS A 279 24.48 3.26 -11.34
CA LYS A 279 24.21 1.83 -11.16
C LYS A 279 25.26 1.21 -10.24
N ASN A 280 24.79 0.60 -9.17
CA ASN A 280 25.64 -0.04 -8.17
C ASN A 280 26.05 -1.45 -8.60
N ASP A 281 27.31 -1.74 -8.55
CA ASP A 281 27.91 -3.08 -8.74
C ASP A 281 27.97 -3.91 -7.44
N GLY A 282 27.38 -3.39 -6.33
CA GLY A 282 27.39 -3.98 -4.99
C GLY A 282 28.42 -3.36 -4.04
N ARG A 283 29.37 -2.56 -4.56
CA ARG A 283 30.41 -1.90 -3.76
C ARG A 283 29.93 -0.61 -3.11
N LEU A 284 29.12 0.17 -3.83
CA LEU A 284 28.61 1.45 -3.34
C LEU A 284 27.71 1.24 -2.12
N LYS A 285 27.97 2.01 -1.08
CA LYS A 285 27.20 2.00 0.18
C LYS A 285 26.63 3.39 0.46
N ILE A 286 25.51 3.44 1.13
CA ILE A 286 24.91 4.70 1.60
C ILE A 286 25.88 5.38 2.55
N GLY A 287 26.08 6.68 2.38
CA GLY A 287 27.01 7.49 3.18
C GLY A 287 28.47 7.46 2.68
N LEU A 288 28.80 6.64 1.66
CA LEU A 288 30.13 6.66 1.05
C LEU A 288 30.34 8.02 0.36
N ALA A 289 31.55 8.57 0.47
CA ALA A 289 31.93 9.79 -0.23
C ALA A 289 32.13 9.54 -1.74
N GLY A 290 31.74 10.48 -2.54
CA GLY A 290 31.93 10.45 -3.99
C GLY A 290 32.27 11.83 -4.55
N GLU A 291 32.99 11.82 -5.65
CA GLU A 291 33.44 12.99 -6.39
C GLU A 291 32.81 12.96 -7.80
N VAL A 292 32.58 14.12 -8.38
CA VAL A 292 31.99 14.24 -9.71
C VAL A 292 32.93 15.03 -10.60
N LYS A 293 33.13 14.51 -11.81
CA LYS A 293 33.84 15.20 -12.90
C LYS A 293 32.85 15.34 -14.08
N LEU A 294 32.68 16.59 -14.54
CA LEU A 294 31.80 16.97 -15.64
C LEU A 294 32.41 16.66 -17.01
#